data_21b72b7b2a3da60db277fe8353572149
#
_entry.id   21b72b7b2a3da60db277fe8353572149
#
_cell.length_a   1.000
_cell.length_b   1.000
_cell.length_c   1.000
_cell.angle_alpha   90.00
_cell.angle_beta   90.00
_cell.angle_gamma   90.00
#
_symmetry.space_group_name_H-M   'P 1'
#
loop_
_entity.id
_entity.type
_entity.pdbx_description
1 polymer ?
#
loop_
_entity_poly.entity_id
_entity_poly.type
_entity_poly.pdbx_seq_one_letter_code
_entity_poly.pdbx_strand_id
1 'polypeptide(L)'
;CSGWCNPFRSWYHARRRHMILTEIHRELDSTVHELIDKRQIVAIFQNNSEWGPRALGNRSILFDPTNPEAKEIVNSVKKREHWRPFACTILEEYAHEYVQMHQLKSSPYMSFAFQCTEKALDEIPALVHCDNTCRIQTVNEEQNKNYYDLIKAIYERNGVPIVFNTSFNLHGESMVE
;
A
#
# COMPACT_ATOMS: atom_id res chain seq x y z
N CYS A 1 -9.72 -36.63 4.21
CA CYS A 1 -9.57 -35.53 3.24
C CYS A 1 -10.24 -34.30 3.80
N SER A 2 -9.52 -33.54 4.61
CA SER A 2 -10.00 -32.30 5.24
C SER A 2 -9.83 -31.17 4.23
N GLY A 3 -10.93 -30.85 3.55
CA GLY A 3 -11.00 -29.67 2.70
C GLY A 3 -11.03 -28.41 3.58
N TRP A 4 -9.89 -27.81 3.79
CA TRP A 4 -9.81 -26.44 4.30
C TRP A 4 -10.44 -25.53 3.24
N CYS A 5 -11.67 -25.13 3.48
CA CYS A 5 -12.31 -24.09 2.70
C CYS A 5 -11.55 -22.79 2.99
N ASN A 6 -10.55 -22.49 2.16
CA ASN A 6 -9.76 -21.27 2.30
C ASN A 6 -10.68 -20.06 2.07
N PRO A 7 -10.99 -19.25 3.07
CA PRO A 7 -11.87 -18.10 2.94
C PRO A 7 -11.37 -17.09 1.90
N PHE A 8 -10.06 -17.11 1.59
CA PHE A 8 -9.42 -16.38 0.51
C PHE A 8 -9.97 -16.67 -0.87
N ARG A 9 -10.21 -17.96 -1.19
CA ARG A 9 -10.73 -18.33 -2.51
C ARG A 9 -12.12 -17.72 -2.73
N SER A 10 -12.97 -17.73 -1.72
CA SER A 10 -14.30 -17.13 -1.79
C SER A 10 -14.24 -15.62 -1.97
N TRP A 11 -13.38 -14.94 -1.20
CA TRP A 11 -13.21 -13.51 -1.25
C TRP A 11 -12.58 -13.05 -2.59
N TYR A 12 -11.55 -13.75 -3.06
CA TYR A 12 -10.86 -13.51 -4.34
C TYR A 12 -11.77 -13.79 -5.53
N HIS A 13 -12.51 -14.91 -5.54
CA HIS A 13 -13.41 -15.25 -6.65
C HIS A 13 -14.57 -14.28 -6.80
N ALA A 14 -15.09 -13.73 -5.72
CA ALA A 14 -16.16 -12.75 -5.76
C ALA A 14 -15.75 -11.41 -6.40
N ARG A 15 -14.43 -11.14 -6.53
CA ARG A 15 -13.92 -9.82 -6.94
C ARG A 15 -12.83 -9.83 -8.01
N ARG A 16 -12.68 -10.91 -8.73
CA ARG A 16 -11.70 -11.11 -9.83
C ARG A 16 -11.59 -9.96 -10.85
N ARG A 17 -12.54 -9.05 -10.90
CA ARG A 17 -12.56 -7.98 -11.90
C ARG A 17 -11.74 -6.75 -11.53
N HIS A 18 -11.32 -6.60 -10.27
CA HIS A 18 -10.74 -5.35 -9.78
C HIS A 18 -9.51 -5.50 -8.89
N MET A 19 -9.07 -6.72 -8.59
CA MET A 19 -7.93 -6.92 -7.70
C MET A 19 -7.18 -8.21 -8.00
N ILE A 20 -5.85 -8.14 -7.97
CA ILE A 20 -4.94 -9.27 -8.15
C ILE A 20 -4.32 -9.63 -6.80
N LEU A 21 -4.36 -10.91 -6.46
CA LEU A 21 -3.68 -11.46 -5.28
C LEU A 21 -2.33 -12.02 -5.71
N THR A 22 -1.24 -11.59 -5.07
CA THR A 22 0.10 -12.02 -5.40
C THR A 22 0.98 -12.28 -4.17
N GLU A 23 1.98 -13.12 -4.34
CA GLU A 23 3.14 -13.26 -3.45
C GLU A 23 4.33 -12.58 -4.13
N ILE A 24 4.85 -11.51 -3.55
CA ILE A 24 5.90 -10.68 -4.16
C ILE A 24 7.13 -11.50 -4.59
N HIS A 25 7.56 -12.46 -3.80
CA HIS A 25 8.76 -13.27 -4.09
C HIS A 25 8.80 -13.97 -5.44
N ARG A 26 7.61 -14.36 -5.94
CA ARG A 26 7.51 -15.18 -7.15
C ARG A 26 7.19 -14.37 -8.38
N GLU A 27 6.64 -13.17 -8.20
CA GLU A 27 5.98 -12.42 -9.25
C GLU A 27 6.28 -10.92 -9.20
N LEU A 28 7.51 -10.52 -8.85
CA LEU A 28 7.88 -9.11 -8.66
C LEU A 28 7.56 -8.27 -9.91
N ASP A 29 8.09 -8.66 -11.06
CA ASP A 29 7.89 -7.90 -12.31
C ASP A 29 6.43 -7.88 -12.75
N SER A 30 5.72 -9.00 -12.59
CA SER A 30 4.28 -9.08 -12.85
C SER A 30 3.50 -8.17 -11.91
N THR A 31 3.87 -8.11 -10.63
CA THR A 31 3.22 -7.24 -9.65
C THR A 31 3.40 -5.77 -10.00
N VAL A 32 4.61 -5.35 -10.37
CA VAL A 32 4.89 -3.97 -10.82
C VAL A 32 4.10 -3.64 -12.08
N HIS A 33 4.06 -4.55 -13.05
CA HIS A 33 3.29 -4.37 -14.28
C HIS A 33 1.79 -4.19 -13.99
N GLU A 34 1.19 -5.02 -13.14
CA GLU A 34 -0.22 -4.88 -12.77
C GLU A 34 -0.50 -3.58 -12.02
N LEU A 35 0.36 -3.19 -11.07
CA LEU A 35 0.19 -1.97 -10.29
C LEU A 35 0.31 -0.70 -11.14
N ILE A 36 1.39 -0.59 -11.91
CA ILE A 36 1.78 0.65 -12.57
C ILE A 36 1.27 0.73 -14.00
N ASP A 37 1.56 -0.26 -14.83
CA ASP A 37 1.22 -0.20 -16.25
C ASP A 37 -0.28 -0.41 -16.49
N LYS A 38 -0.90 -1.32 -15.74
CA LYS A 38 -2.34 -1.60 -15.83
C LYS A 38 -3.18 -0.86 -14.81
N ARG A 39 -2.56 -0.16 -13.85
CA ARG A 39 -3.24 0.57 -12.77
C ARG A 39 -4.28 -0.28 -12.06
N GLN A 40 -3.91 -1.51 -11.71
CA GLN A 40 -4.78 -2.45 -11.02
C GLN A 40 -4.53 -2.42 -9.52
N ILE A 41 -5.56 -2.75 -8.74
CA ILE A 41 -5.40 -2.99 -7.31
C ILE A 41 -4.75 -4.35 -7.12
N VAL A 42 -3.65 -4.38 -6.37
CA VAL A 42 -2.95 -5.60 -6.01
C VAL A 42 -3.07 -5.86 -4.52
N ALA A 43 -3.45 -7.06 -4.13
CA ALA A 43 -3.42 -7.50 -2.73
C ALA A 43 -2.21 -8.40 -2.50
N ILE A 44 -1.45 -8.07 -1.47
CA ILE A 44 -0.27 -8.84 -1.07
C ILE A 44 -0.61 -9.71 0.14
N PHE A 45 -0.20 -10.97 0.04
CA PHE A 45 -0.23 -11.92 1.12
C PHE A 45 1.12 -12.63 1.18
N GLN A 46 1.96 -12.27 2.15
CA GLN A 46 3.29 -12.83 2.34
C GLN A 46 3.65 -12.91 3.82
N ASN A 47 4.60 -13.77 4.16
CA ASN A 47 5.14 -13.91 5.52
C ASN A 47 4.04 -14.06 6.61
N ASN A 48 4.37 -13.79 7.86
CA ASN A 48 3.41 -13.70 8.96
C ASN A 48 2.61 -12.40 8.88
N SER A 49 1.38 -12.40 9.40
CA SER A 49 0.61 -11.16 9.53
C SER A 49 1.29 -10.18 10.47
N GLU A 50 1.01 -8.91 10.28
CA GLU A 50 1.52 -7.84 11.13
C GLU A 50 0.96 -7.95 12.54
N TRP A 51 1.80 -7.66 13.54
CA TRP A 51 1.37 -7.51 14.91
C TRP A 51 0.76 -6.14 15.13
N GLY A 52 -0.56 -6.04 15.11
CA GLY A 52 -1.27 -4.78 15.34
C GLY A 52 -2.28 -4.40 14.25
N PRO A 53 -2.87 -3.20 14.32
CA PRO A 53 -4.02 -2.83 13.50
C PRO A 53 -3.64 -2.29 12.10
N ARG A 54 -2.36 -2.29 11.72
CA ARG A 54 -1.88 -1.70 10.46
C ARG A 54 -1.26 -2.76 9.56
N ALA A 55 -1.63 -2.73 8.29
CA ALA A 55 -0.94 -3.49 7.25
C ALA A 55 0.35 -2.75 6.86
N LEU A 56 1.47 -3.44 6.95
CA LEU A 56 2.82 -2.91 6.77
C LEU A 56 3.59 -3.63 5.64
N GLY A 57 2.85 -4.22 4.69
CA GLY A 57 3.42 -4.89 3.53
C GLY A 57 3.27 -6.41 3.49
N ASN A 58 2.69 -7.05 4.52
CA ASN A 58 2.45 -8.50 4.52
C ASN A 58 0.97 -8.85 4.24
N ARG A 59 0.04 -8.02 4.68
CA ARG A 59 -1.41 -8.13 4.45
C ARG A 59 -1.94 -6.80 3.94
N SER A 60 -1.46 -6.40 2.76
CA SER A 60 -1.69 -5.07 2.20
C SER A 60 -2.48 -5.13 0.90
N ILE A 61 -3.32 -4.13 0.71
CA ILE A 61 -3.86 -3.76 -0.61
C ILE A 61 -3.05 -2.56 -1.09
N LEU A 62 -2.46 -2.69 -2.26
CA LEU A 62 -1.63 -1.69 -2.91
C LEU A 62 -2.30 -1.13 -4.15
N PHE A 63 -1.94 0.11 -4.46
CA PHE A 63 -2.36 0.78 -5.68
C PHE A 63 -1.33 1.84 -6.09
N ASP A 64 -1.43 2.32 -7.33
CA ASP A 64 -0.59 3.40 -7.85
C ASP A 64 -0.94 4.73 -7.15
N PRO A 65 -0.02 5.37 -6.41
CA PRO A 65 -0.29 6.60 -5.68
C PRO A 65 -0.40 7.83 -6.58
N THR A 66 0.10 7.74 -7.81
CA THR A 66 0.08 8.85 -8.80
C THR A 66 -1.29 9.02 -9.46
N ASN A 67 -2.17 8.02 -9.33
CA ASN A 67 -3.52 8.11 -9.83
C ASN A 67 -4.38 9.00 -8.93
N PRO A 68 -4.88 10.15 -9.41
CA PRO A 68 -5.67 11.06 -8.57
C PRO A 68 -6.99 10.45 -8.08
N GLU A 69 -7.52 9.45 -8.78
CA GLU A 69 -8.74 8.73 -8.40
C GLU A 69 -8.50 7.54 -7.46
N ALA A 70 -7.22 7.30 -7.07
CA ALA A 70 -6.85 6.13 -6.27
C ALA A 70 -7.66 5.99 -4.98
N LYS A 71 -7.93 7.10 -4.30
CA LYS A 71 -8.73 7.14 -3.07
C LYS A 71 -10.16 6.63 -3.28
N GLU A 72 -10.83 7.07 -4.35
CA GLU A 72 -12.20 6.67 -4.66
C GLU A 72 -12.28 5.22 -5.10
N ILE A 73 -11.37 4.81 -5.97
CA ILE A 73 -11.28 3.44 -6.47
C ILE A 73 -11.10 2.46 -5.31
N VAL A 74 -10.12 2.69 -4.43
CA VAL A 74 -9.83 1.77 -3.32
C VAL A 74 -10.94 1.81 -2.26
N ASN A 75 -11.53 2.97 -1.95
CA ASN A 75 -12.68 3.06 -1.03
C ASN A 75 -13.89 2.29 -1.57
N SER A 76 -14.16 2.36 -2.87
CA SER A 76 -15.24 1.60 -3.52
C SER A 76 -15.03 0.09 -3.37
N VAL A 77 -13.81 -0.41 -3.61
CA VAL A 77 -13.46 -1.83 -3.44
C VAL A 77 -13.60 -2.28 -1.98
N LYS A 78 -13.18 -1.44 -1.04
CA LYS A 78 -13.28 -1.72 0.41
C LYS A 78 -14.69 -1.53 0.95
N LYS A 79 -15.65 -1.02 0.17
CA LYS A 79 -17.02 -0.69 0.58
C LYS A 79 -17.07 0.21 1.82
N ARG A 80 -16.25 1.25 1.83
CA ARG A 80 -16.22 2.22 2.93
C ARG A 80 -16.45 3.64 2.40
N GLU A 81 -16.60 4.58 3.32
CA GLU A 81 -16.89 5.96 3.00
C GLU A 81 -15.76 6.60 2.18
N HIS A 82 -16.10 7.31 1.13
CA HIS A 82 -15.16 7.91 0.16
C HIS A 82 -14.24 8.99 0.78
N TRP A 83 -14.64 9.61 1.89
CA TRP A 83 -13.86 10.65 2.55
C TRP A 83 -12.69 10.13 3.39
N ARG A 84 -12.66 8.83 3.71
CA ARG A 84 -11.59 8.25 4.54
C ARG A 84 -10.23 8.38 3.88
N PRO A 85 -9.23 8.92 4.62
CA PRO A 85 -7.87 9.02 4.12
C PRO A 85 -7.19 7.66 4.08
N PHE A 86 -6.11 7.60 3.31
CA PHE A 86 -5.23 6.46 3.22
C PHE A 86 -3.82 6.81 3.70
N ALA A 87 -2.98 5.80 3.77
CA ALA A 87 -1.58 5.91 4.06
C ALA A 87 -0.76 5.39 2.88
N CYS A 88 0.51 5.67 2.87
CA CYS A 88 1.45 5.10 1.92
C CYS A 88 2.61 4.40 2.61
N THR A 89 3.33 3.61 1.82
CA THR A 89 4.66 3.14 2.17
C THR A 89 5.66 3.77 1.21
N ILE A 90 6.75 4.28 1.76
CA ILE A 90 7.83 4.96 1.05
C ILE A 90 9.17 4.31 1.40
N LEU A 91 10.09 4.24 0.43
CA LEU A 91 11.48 3.89 0.71
C LEU A 91 12.07 4.89 1.71
N GLU A 92 12.70 4.40 2.78
CA GLU A 92 13.16 5.21 3.90
C GLU A 92 14.11 6.32 3.47
N GLU A 93 15.00 6.05 2.52
CA GLU A 93 15.97 7.00 1.97
C GLU A 93 15.35 8.20 1.24
N TYR A 94 14.12 8.06 0.74
CA TYR A 94 13.39 9.11 0.02
C TYR A 94 12.34 9.83 0.87
N ALA A 95 12.10 9.41 2.11
CA ALA A 95 10.99 9.91 2.92
C ALA A 95 11.04 11.43 3.14
N HIS A 96 12.24 12.00 3.32
CA HIS A 96 12.43 13.43 3.54
C HIS A 96 12.15 14.30 2.30
N GLU A 97 12.11 13.73 1.12
CA GLU A 97 11.73 14.46 -0.09
C GLU A 97 10.22 14.74 -0.15
N TYR A 98 9.42 13.87 0.45
CA TYR A 98 7.95 13.90 0.38
C TYR A 98 7.28 14.45 1.63
N VAL A 99 7.90 14.25 2.81
CA VAL A 99 7.31 14.70 4.08
C VAL A 99 8.34 15.30 5.03
N GLN A 100 7.87 16.23 5.87
CA GLN A 100 8.70 16.90 6.89
C GLN A 100 8.80 16.01 8.13
N MET A 101 9.76 15.11 8.17
CA MET A 101 9.97 14.18 9.28
C MET A 101 10.69 14.82 10.49
N HIS A 102 11.16 16.06 10.37
CA HIS A 102 11.92 16.79 11.40
C HIS A 102 13.15 15.99 11.88
N GLN A 103 13.16 15.61 13.16
CA GLN A 103 14.26 14.84 13.76
C GLN A 103 14.11 13.31 13.63
N LEU A 104 12.95 12.83 13.13
CA LEU A 104 12.74 11.41 12.95
C LEU A 104 13.46 10.90 11.71
N LYS A 105 14.20 9.80 11.86
CA LYS A 105 14.89 9.14 10.75
C LYS A 105 13.96 8.15 10.01
N SER A 106 13.02 7.56 10.74
CA SER A 106 12.11 6.56 10.20
C SER A 106 10.73 6.60 10.87
N SER A 107 9.72 6.06 10.21
CA SER A 107 8.35 5.90 10.71
C SER A 107 7.77 4.56 10.23
N PRO A 108 8.26 3.41 10.74
CA PRO A 108 7.95 2.11 10.15
C PRO A 108 6.54 1.58 10.42
N TYR A 109 5.78 2.20 11.34
CA TYR A 109 4.51 1.65 11.86
C TYR A 109 3.26 2.49 11.54
N MET A 110 3.35 3.48 10.62
CA MET A 110 2.22 4.37 10.30
C MET A 110 1.63 5.10 11.52
N SER A 111 2.47 5.40 12.53
CA SER A 111 2.03 6.00 13.80
C SER A 111 1.81 7.50 13.70
N PHE A 112 2.42 8.16 12.71
CA PHE A 112 2.41 9.61 12.57
C PHE A 112 1.91 10.05 11.20
N ALA A 113 1.25 11.21 11.17
CA ALA A 113 1.02 12.00 9.97
C ALA A 113 2.03 13.16 9.94
N PHE A 114 2.61 13.41 8.79
CA PHE A 114 3.62 14.44 8.57
C PHE A 114 3.13 15.46 7.56
N GLN A 115 3.58 16.71 7.69
CA GLN A 115 3.32 17.73 6.69
C GLN A 115 3.95 17.34 5.37
N CYS A 116 3.18 17.36 4.28
CA CYS A 116 3.65 17.09 2.93
C CYS A 116 4.55 18.21 2.42
N THR A 117 5.51 17.85 1.57
CA THR A 117 6.26 18.80 0.74
C THR A 117 5.46 19.13 -0.53
N GLU A 118 5.88 20.15 -1.28
CA GLU A 118 5.27 20.47 -2.58
C GLU A 118 5.37 19.29 -3.56
N LYS A 119 6.49 18.55 -3.52
CA LYS A 119 6.68 17.33 -4.31
C LYS A 119 5.59 16.29 -4.05
N ALA A 120 5.24 16.07 -2.78
CA ALA A 120 4.17 15.14 -2.42
C ALA A 120 2.79 15.61 -2.89
N LEU A 121 2.53 16.92 -2.82
CA LEU A 121 1.26 17.48 -3.31
C LEU A 121 1.08 17.28 -4.81
N ASP A 122 2.17 17.32 -5.58
CA ASP A 122 2.17 17.15 -7.04
C ASP A 122 2.15 15.67 -7.46
N GLU A 123 3.02 14.85 -6.89
CA GLU A 123 3.24 13.48 -7.35
C GLU A 123 2.29 12.43 -6.75
N ILE A 124 1.77 12.66 -5.53
CA ILE A 124 0.90 11.70 -4.81
C ILE A 124 -0.37 12.34 -4.24
N PRO A 125 -1.13 13.12 -5.03
CA PRO A 125 -2.26 13.91 -4.52
C PRO A 125 -3.35 13.05 -3.86
N ALA A 126 -3.55 11.81 -4.28
CA ALA A 126 -4.55 10.90 -3.71
C ALA A 126 -4.26 10.49 -2.25
N LEU A 127 -3.03 10.66 -1.79
CA LEU A 127 -2.57 10.29 -0.43
C LEU A 127 -2.49 11.50 0.52
N VAL A 128 -2.59 12.70 -0.03
CA VAL A 128 -2.59 13.93 0.75
C VAL A 128 -3.93 14.11 1.43
N HIS A 129 -3.90 14.37 2.74
CA HIS A 129 -5.08 14.66 3.54
C HIS A 129 -5.52 16.12 3.35
N CYS A 130 -6.73 16.45 3.82
CA CYS A 130 -7.30 17.80 3.67
C CYS A 130 -6.52 18.91 4.39
N ASP A 131 -5.65 18.56 5.33
CA ASP A 131 -4.74 19.45 6.06
C ASP A 131 -3.31 19.47 5.50
N ASN A 132 -3.11 18.96 4.29
CA ASN A 132 -1.83 18.78 3.63
C ASN A 132 -0.85 17.87 4.38
N THR A 133 -1.35 16.95 5.21
CA THR A 133 -0.54 15.90 5.82
C THR A 133 -0.66 14.59 5.05
N CYS A 134 0.29 13.69 5.26
CA CYS A 134 0.23 12.31 4.80
C CYS A 134 0.70 11.37 5.92
N ARG A 135 -0.01 10.27 6.12
CA ARG A 135 0.43 9.22 7.03
C ARG A 135 1.27 8.22 6.27
N ILE A 136 2.53 8.08 6.69
CA ILE A 136 3.50 7.24 6.00
C ILE A 136 3.97 6.06 6.86
N GLN A 137 4.38 5.01 6.16
CA GLN A 137 5.28 3.98 6.62
C GLN A 137 6.59 4.15 5.86
N THR A 138 7.72 4.28 6.55
CA THR A 138 9.02 4.09 5.93
C THR A 138 9.38 2.62 5.94
N VAL A 139 9.98 2.12 4.87
CA VAL A 139 10.49 0.77 4.76
C VAL A 139 11.91 0.77 4.26
N ASN A 140 12.76 -0.06 4.86
CA ASN A 140 14.11 -0.35 4.41
C ASN A 140 14.31 -1.85 4.21
N GLU A 141 15.45 -2.25 3.64
CA GLU A 141 15.76 -3.64 3.29
C GLU A 141 15.79 -4.58 4.51
N GLU A 142 16.23 -4.09 5.66
CA GLU A 142 16.33 -4.90 6.89
C GLU A 142 14.96 -5.21 7.51
N GLN A 143 13.99 -4.29 7.37
CA GLN A 143 12.65 -4.43 7.94
C GLN A 143 11.77 -5.40 7.14
N ASN A 144 11.76 -5.28 5.82
CA ASN A 144 10.99 -6.13 4.93
C ASN A 144 11.57 -6.10 3.51
N LYS A 145 12.54 -6.96 3.26
CA LYS A 145 13.26 -6.98 1.98
C LYS A 145 12.35 -7.10 0.76
N ASN A 146 11.38 -7.99 0.79
CA ASN A 146 10.52 -8.20 -0.37
C ASN A 146 9.65 -6.99 -0.69
N TYR A 147 9.14 -6.35 0.35
CA TYR A 147 8.33 -5.15 0.20
C TYR A 147 9.18 -3.96 -0.22
N TYR A 148 10.41 -3.86 0.30
CA TYR A 148 11.40 -2.89 -0.15
C TYR A 148 11.74 -3.07 -1.62
N ASP A 149 12.06 -4.30 -2.05
CA ASP A 149 12.39 -4.62 -3.44
C ASP A 149 11.22 -4.29 -4.39
N LEU A 150 9.98 -4.55 -3.97
CA LEU A 150 8.80 -4.17 -4.75
C LEU A 150 8.71 -2.65 -4.97
N ILE A 151 8.85 -1.87 -3.89
CA ILE A 151 8.74 -0.40 -4.01
C ILE A 151 9.93 0.17 -4.80
N LYS A 152 11.10 -0.44 -4.66
CA LYS A 152 12.27 -0.08 -5.47
C LYS A 152 12.05 -0.35 -6.96
N ALA A 153 11.48 -1.49 -7.31
CA ALA A 153 11.12 -1.79 -8.70
C ALA A 153 10.02 -0.87 -9.25
N ILE A 154 9.06 -0.46 -8.40
CA ILE A 154 8.08 0.57 -8.74
C ILE A 154 8.78 1.91 -9.02
N TYR A 155 9.70 2.31 -8.15
CA TYR A 155 10.49 3.54 -8.33
C TYR A 155 11.30 3.53 -9.64
N GLU A 156 11.95 2.42 -9.96
CA GLU A 156 12.68 2.25 -11.22
C GLU A 156 11.76 2.35 -12.45
N ARG A 157 10.48 2.02 -12.31
CA ARG A 157 9.49 2.03 -13.38
C ARG A 157 8.83 3.39 -13.60
N ASN A 158 8.45 4.10 -12.55
CA ASN A 158 7.66 5.33 -12.64
C ASN A 158 8.31 6.57 -12.00
N GLY A 159 9.47 6.42 -11.34
CA GLY A 159 10.19 7.51 -10.68
C GLY A 159 9.63 7.93 -9.32
N VAL A 160 8.60 7.23 -8.78
CA VAL A 160 7.98 7.54 -7.48
C VAL A 160 8.28 6.42 -6.49
N PRO A 161 9.06 6.66 -5.41
CA PRO A 161 9.49 5.65 -4.45
C PRO A 161 8.40 5.33 -3.40
N ILE A 162 7.13 5.35 -3.81
CA ILE A 162 5.97 5.28 -2.94
C ILE A 162 4.94 4.32 -3.51
N VAL A 163 4.25 3.61 -2.64
CA VAL A 163 3.06 2.85 -2.99
C VAL A 163 1.91 3.20 -2.03
N PHE A 164 0.72 3.33 -2.57
CA PHE A 164 -0.51 3.42 -1.79
C PHE A 164 -0.70 2.12 -1.00
N ASN A 165 -0.91 2.21 0.31
CA ASN A 165 -1.02 1.05 1.19
C ASN A 165 -2.23 1.14 2.11
N THR A 166 -3.04 0.07 2.12
CA THR A 166 -4.13 -0.10 3.07
C THR A 166 -4.27 -1.56 3.48
N SER A 167 -4.94 -1.82 4.59
CA SER A 167 -5.14 -3.17 5.12
C SER A 167 -5.91 -4.09 4.18
N PHE A 168 -5.49 -5.35 4.11
CA PHE A 168 -6.16 -6.38 3.34
C PHE A 168 -7.39 -6.93 4.10
N ASN A 169 -8.47 -6.17 4.06
CA ASN A 169 -9.78 -6.50 4.62
C ASN A 169 -10.87 -5.66 3.95
N LEU A 170 -12.12 -6.02 4.16
CA LEU A 170 -13.25 -5.13 3.90
C LEU A 170 -13.54 -4.24 5.10
N HIS A 171 -14.40 -3.26 4.89
CA HIS A 171 -14.92 -2.44 5.99
C HIS A 171 -15.66 -3.32 7.00
N GLY A 172 -15.28 -3.19 8.28
CA GLY A 172 -15.89 -3.95 9.37
C GLY A 172 -15.34 -5.37 9.59
N GLU A 173 -14.39 -5.82 8.78
CA GLU A 173 -13.73 -7.12 8.93
C GLU A 173 -12.32 -6.96 9.51
N SER A 174 -11.80 -8.01 10.16
CA SER A 174 -10.38 -8.11 10.54
C SER A 174 -9.50 -8.21 9.29
N MET A 175 -8.20 -7.94 9.45
CA MET A 175 -7.23 -8.28 8.39
C MET A 175 -7.24 -9.78 8.13
N VAL A 176 -6.95 -10.14 6.91
CA VAL A 176 -6.86 -11.53 6.50
C VAL A 176 -5.67 -12.21 7.18
N GLU A 177 -5.85 -13.41 7.68
CA GLU A 177 -4.82 -14.24 8.33
C GLU A 177 -4.54 -15.53 7.53
#